data_d61ad2fc81f374c4b84b6d6b508f0914
#
_entry.id   d61ad2fc81f374c4b84b6d6b508f0914
#
_cell.length_a   1.000
_cell.length_b   1.000
_cell.length_c   1.000
_cell.angle_alpha   90.00
_cell.angle_beta   90.00
_cell.angle_gamma   90.00
#
_symmetry.space_group_name_H-M   'P 1'
#
loop_
_entity.id
_entity.type
_entity.pdbx_description
1 polymer ?
#
loop_
_entity_poly.entity_id
_entity_poly.type
_entity_poly.pdbx_seq_one_letter_code
_entity_poly.pdbx_strand_id
1 'polypeptide(L)'
;MNIPGDVVAYDARTGRTLWRFNTVPKAGEYGVETWLKADDLLWEVPTGTHPWVEERPELLDASWKYTGNVGHWAPVTVDEELGLFYVATETATNDYYGGYRPGDNLFANSILALDAETGERVWHFQVTHHELWDYDFPTAPILVDIEVDGVLVKALVQLSKQGFTYILDRATGEPVWPIEERAVPESDVPGEWTSPTQPFPTKPPAFERQGVTEDDLIDFTPELRAEALRIVENYRLGPLYTPPSLQEPGVNQGTLALPSAGGGVNWPGGAVDPGLGILFVPSSTTPSLFGLRDGTEGTGVRYHISSRAGVPTVRDLPLIKPPYGRITAIDLTVGEILWQIPHGATPGYIQAHPDLQGVDVPTTGSPTKSSGLLVTSTLLFAGEGARGAPVLRAYDKRTGDVVHEIQLPGGPTTGFPITYMAGNQQHIVVAALDEENIAELVAFTLQ
;
A
#
# COMPACT_ATOMS: atom_id res chain seq x y z
N MET A 1 6.10 23.72 3.41
CA MET A 1 5.90 23.93 4.87
C MET A 1 5.90 22.53 5.48
N ASN A 2 6.85 22.24 6.33
CA ASN A 2 6.92 20.94 7.00
C ASN A 2 5.91 20.92 8.15
N ILE A 3 4.84 20.14 8.01
CA ILE A 3 3.81 19.97 9.03
C ILE A 3 4.11 18.63 9.73
N PRO A 4 4.39 18.63 11.04
CA PRO A 4 4.61 17.38 11.76
C PRO A 4 3.39 16.45 11.64
N GLY A 5 3.66 15.17 11.36
CA GLY A 5 2.65 14.12 11.32
C GLY A 5 2.42 13.45 12.68
N ASP A 6 2.75 14.14 13.78
CA ASP A 6 2.74 13.59 15.13
C ASP A 6 1.38 13.01 15.54
N VAL A 7 1.41 11.94 16.34
CA VAL A 7 0.21 11.39 16.98
C VAL A 7 -0.09 12.19 18.22
N VAL A 8 -1.33 12.71 18.32
CA VAL A 8 -1.71 13.60 19.44
C VAL A 8 -3.04 13.13 20.05
N ALA A 9 -3.05 12.89 21.35
CA ALA A 9 -4.26 12.61 22.09
C ALA A 9 -4.83 13.87 22.73
N TYR A 10 -6.15 14.00 22.67
CA TYR A 10 -6.89 15.08 23.27
C TYR A 10 -7.95 14.56 24.24
N ASP A 11 -8.13 15.25 25.34
CA ASP A 11 -9.28 15.05 26.21
C ASP A 11 -10.57 15.40 25.45
N ALA A 12 -11.44 14.42 25.27
CA ALA A 12 -12.64 14.54 24.44
C ALA A 12 -13.67 15.58 24.96
N ARG A 13 -13.59 15.99 26.23
CA ARG A 13 -14.50 16.95 26.85
C ARG A 13 -13.96 18.37 26.80
N THR A 14 -12.66 18.52 26.97
CA THR A 14 -12.01 19.83 27.11
C THR A 14 -11.21 20.27 25.91
N GLY A 15 -10.84 19.35 25.01
CA GLY A 15 -9.96 19.59 23.89
C GLY A 15 -8.49 19.79 24.30
N ARG A 16 -8.16 19.58 25.58
CA ARG A 16 -6.79 19.73 26.07
C ARG A 16 -5.92 18.57 25.55
N THR A 17 -4.72 18.86 25.06
CA THR A 17 -3.71 17.84 24.72
C THR A 17 -3.35 17.05 25.97
N LEU A 18 -3.45 15.73 25.90
CA LEU A 18 -3.03 14.80 26.94
C LEU A 18 -1.57 14.40 26.73
N TRP A 19 -1.24 13.92 25.55
CA TRP A 19 0.12 13.55 25.17
C TRP A 19 0.36 13.75 23.68
N ARG A 20 1.62 13.68 23.28
CA ARG A 20 2.09 13.74 21.88
C ARG A 20 3.23 12.77 21.69
N PHE A 21 3.16 11.99 20.61
CA PHE A 21 4.25 11.18 20.11
C PHE A 21 4.81 11.80 18.82
N ASN A 22 6.11 12.10 18.80
CA ASN A 22 6.77 12.65 17.62
C ASN A 22 7.12 11.52 16.64
N THR A 23 6.47 11.48 15.48
CA THR A 23 6.74 10.48 14.44
C THR A 23 8.07 10.71 13.73
N VAL A 24 8.55 11.95 13.71
CA VAL A 24 9.95 12.29 13.41
C VAL A 24 10.60 12.64 14.75
N PRO A 25 11.51 11.79 15.24
CA PRO A 25 12.14 11.99 16.53
C PRO A 25 12.91 13.31 16.61
N LYS A 26 12.82 13.98 17.75
CA LYS A 26 13.57 15.18 18.05
C LYS A 26 14.90 14.84 18.72
N ALA A 27 15.78 15.84 18.82
CA ALA A 27 17.07 15.70 19.49
C ALA A 27 16.91 15.09 20.90
N GLY A 28 17.58 13.97 21.14
CA GLY A 28 17.51 13.21 22.39
C GLY A 28 16.39 12.18 22.48
N GLU A 29 15.51 12.10 21.51
CA GLU A 29 14.49 11.04 21.41
C GLU A 29 15.05 9.80 20.70
N TYR A 30 14.48 8.65 21.00
CA TYR A 30 14.84 7.37 20.37
C TYR A 30 14.55 7.42 18.86
N GLY A 31 15.50 6.97 18.06
CA GLY A 31 15.36 6.88 16.59
C GLY A 31 15.87 8.12 15.85
N VAL A 32 16.25 9.21 16.54
CA VAL A 32 16.79 10.41 15.89
C VAL A 32 18.03 10.10 15.05
N GLU A 33 18.85 9.16 15.48
CA GLU A 33 20.07 8.70 14.81
C GLU A 33 19.82 8.05 13.45
N THR A 34 18.58 7.67 13.16
CA THR A 34 18.22 7.05 11.88
C THR A 34 17.86 8.05 10.79
N TRP A 35 17.84 9.35 11.11
CA TRP A 35 17.44 10.40 10.16
C TRP A 35 18.60 11.07 9.48
N LEU A 36 19.72 11.15 10.09
CA LEU A 36 20.96 11.68 9.53
C LEU A 36 22.11 10.91 10.16
N LYS A 37 23.25 10.90 9.50
CA LYS A 37 24.47 10.48 10.19
C LYS A 37 24.60 11.31 11.45
N ALA A 38 25.05 10.70 12.53
CA ALA A 38 24.96 11.19 13.92
C ALA A 38 25.37 12.65 14.18
N ASP A 39 26.10 13.27 13.26
CA ASP A 39 26.60 14.65 13.37
C ASP A 39 25.68 15.70 12.73
N ASP A 40 24.65 15.26 11.97
CA ASP A 40 23.74 16.16 11.25
C ASP A 40 22.34 16.03 11.82
N LEU A 41 21.97 16.93 12.67
CA LEU A 41 20.61 16.99 13.21
C LEU A 41 19.65 17.47 12.11
N LEU A 42 18.48 16.91 12.09
CA LEU A 42 17.42 17.22 11.11
C LEU A 42 17.04 18.72 11.09
N TRP A 43 17.29 19.45 12.14
CA TRP A 43 17.06 20.90 12.30
C TRP A 43 18.30 21.76 12.08
N GLU A 44 19.44 21.16 11.87
CA GLU A 44 20.65 21.85 11.44
C GLU A 44 20.88 21.54 9.97
N VAL A 45 21.07 22.58 9.18
CA VAL A 45 21.32 22.44 7.74
C VAL A 45 22.58 21.59 7.56
N PRO A 46 22.51 20.42 6.87
CA PRO A 46 23.68 19.60 6.64
C PRO A 46 24.78 20.43 5.97
N THR A 47 25.91 20.56 6.61
CA THR A 47 27.04 21.29 6.06
C THR A 47 27.96 20.31 5.34
N GLY A 48 27.87 20.26 4.01
CA GLY A 48 28.91 19.66 3.18
C GLY A 48 28.96 18.13 3.12
N THR A 49 27.94 17.41 3.58
CA THR A 49 27.93 15.93 3.54
C THR A 49 27.30 15.36 2.26
N HIS A 50 26.51 16.16 1.54
CA HIS A 50 25.92 15.77 0.26
C HIS A 50 26.64 16.42 -0.91
N PRO A 51 27.08 15.66 -1.93
CA PRO A 51 27.77 16.21 -3.11
C PRO A 51 27.00 17.33 -3.80
N TRP A 52 25.66 17.25 -3.86
CA TRP A 52 24.84 18.28 -4.50
C TRP A 52 24.75 19.60 -3.71
N VAL A 53 25.05 19.61 -2.40
CA VAL A 53 25.11 20.85 -1.61
C VAL A 53 26.23 21.75 -2.11
N GLU A 54 27.35 21.16 -2.50
CA GLU A 54 28.46 21.90 -3.09
C GLU A 54 28.12 22.47 -4.47
N GLU A 55 27.30 21.74 -5.23
CA GLU A 55 26.84 22.14 -6.57
C GLU A 55 25.69 23.15 -6.55
N ARG A 56 24.76 23.02 -5.62
CA ARG A 56 23.51 23.78 -5.56
C ARG A 56 23.15 24.20 -4.12
N PRO A 57 23.99 25.01 -3.43
CA PRO A 57 23.77 25.36 -2.03
C PRO A 57 22.46 26.14 -1.79
N GLU A 58 21.92 26.83 -2.81
CA GLU A 58 20.67 27.57 -2.72
C GLU A 58 19.43 26.66 -2.55
N LEU A 59 19.52 25.38 -2.88
CA LEU A 59 18.43 24.43 -2.70
C LEU A 59 18.33 23.90 -1.27
N LEU A 60 19.41 23.97 -0.51
CA LEU A 60 19.48 23.37 0.83
C LEU A 60 18.45 23.96 1.79
N ASP A 61 18.38 25.29 1.85
CA ASP A 61 17.47 26.00 2.75
C ASP A 61 16.01 25.71 2.50
N ALA A 62 15.66 25.40 1.25
CA ALA A 62 14.29 25.13 0.86
C ALA A 62 13.93 23.65 1.02
N SER A 63 14.84 22.73 0.69
CA SER A 63 14.60 21.29 0.84
C SER A 63 14.45 20.88 2.30
N TRP A 64 15.23 21.46 3.18
CA TRP A 64 15.10 21.32 4.62
C TRP A 64 13.67 21.50 5.16
N LYS A 65 12.92 22.44 4.59
CA LYS A 65 11.52 22.73 4.98
C LYS A 65 10.52 21.64 4.58
N TYR A 66 10.93 20.73 3.72
CA TYR A 66 10.08 19.67 3.17
C TYR A 66 10.47 18.27 3.64
N THR A 67 11.55 18.16 4.44
CA THR A 67 12.03 16.90 4.97
C THR A 67 11.37 16.55 6.29
N GLY A 68 11.11 15.27 6.55
CA GLY A 68 10.76 14.79 7.88
C GLY A 68 9.29 14.93 8.28
N ASN A 69 8.35 15.02 7.34
CA ASN A 69 6.96 14.76 7.64
C ASN A 69 6.71 13.26 7.58
N VAL A 70 6.26 12.68 8.68
CA VAL A 70 5.79 11.30 8.81
C VAL A 70 4.44 11.35 9.50
N GLY A 71 3.37 11.12 8.77
CA GLY A 71 2.02 11.10 9.33
C GLY A 71 1.45 9.70 9.37
N HIS A 72 0.15 9.63 9.54
CA HIS A 72 -0.65 8.44 9.36
C HIS A 72 -2.02 8.85 8.79
N TRP A 73 -2.40 8.28 7.68
CA TRP A 73 -3.71 8.55 7.06
C TRP A 73 -4.64 7.32 7.11
N ALA A 74 -4.08 6.16 7.42
CA ALA A 74 -4.87 4.97 7.72
C ALA A 74 -5.60 5.12 9.06
N PRO A 75 -6.77 4.50 9.23
CA PRO A 75 -7.42 4.42 10.53
C PRO A 75 -6.51 3.71 11.55
N VAL A 76 -6.64 4.10 12.79
CA VAL A 76 -5.93 3.53 13.93
C VAL A 76 -6.74 2.41 14.57
N THR A 77 -6.08 1.54 15.33
CA THR A 77 -6.75 0.44 16.03
C THR A 77 -6.38 0.46 17.50
N VAL A 78 -7.34 0.13 18.37
CA VAL A 78 -7.17 0.12 19.83
C VAL A 78 -7.42 -1.28 20.37
N ASP A 79 -6.56 -1.76 21.24
CA ASP A 79 -6.76 -2.94 22.07
C ASP A 79 -7.10 -2.50 23.51
N GLU A 80 -8.38 -2.57 23.88
CA GLU A 80 -8.84 -2.16 25.20
C GLU A 80 -8.33 -3.08 26.32
N GLU A 81 -8.04 -4.36 25.99
CA GLU A 81 -7.54 -5.32 26.97
C GLU A 81 -6.08 -5.03 27.35
N LEU A 82 -5.26 -4.67 26.36
CA LEU A 82 -3.86 -4.35 26.56
C LEU A 82 -3.61 -2.87 26.85
N GLY A 83 -4.62 -2.00 26.65
CA GLY A 83 -4.45 -0.56 26.74
C GLY A 83 -3.54 0.03 25.67
N LEU A 84 -3.42 -0.65 24.52
CA LEU A 84 -2.53 -0.27 23.44
C LEU A 84 -3.27 0.36 22.26
N PHE A 85 -2.60 1.32 21.64
CA PHE A 85 -3.05 2.05 20.47
C PHE A 85 -2.08 1.81 19.32
N TYR A 86 -2.57 1.26 18.22
CA TYR A 86 -1.73 0.89 17.08
C TYR A 86 -1.89 1.89 15.94
N VAL A 87 -0.75 2.37 15.45
CA VAL A 87 -0.65 3.34 14.34
C VAL A 87 0.27 2.76 13.28
N ALA A 88 -0.16 2.82 12.04
CA ALA A 88 0.66 2.49 10.88
C ALA A 88 1.03 3.79 10.15
N THR A 89 2.31 4.10 10.07
CA THR A 89 2.81 5.39 9.59
C THR A 89 3.08 5.40 8.09
N GLU A 90 3.07 6.58 7.51
CA GLU A 90 3.34 6.83 6.10
C GLU A 90 4.84 7.03 5.82
N THR A 91 5.15 7.16 4.52
CA THR A 91 6.46 7.54 3.99
C THR A 91 6.89 8.91 4.50
N ALA A 92 8.19 9.08 4.70
CA ALA A 92 8.76 10.40 5.00
C ALA A 92 8.80 11.27 3.75
N THR A 93 8.49 12.56 3.88
CA THR A 93 8.67 13.54 2.80
C THR A 93 10.17 13.69 2.49
N ASN A 94 10.64 13.69 1.27
CA ASN A 94 9.98 13.52 -0.02
C ASN A 94 9.88 12.04 -0.39
N ASP A 95 8.80 11.64 -1.02
CA ASP A 95 8.45 10.22 -1.22
C ASP A 95 9.35 9.47 -2.21
N TYR A 96 9.94 10.14 -3.19
CA TYR A 96 10.66 9.48 -4.30
C TYR A 96 12.13 9.83 -4.40
N TYR A 97 12.61 10.72 -3.53
CA TYR A 97 14.00 11.09 -3.40
C TYR A 97 14.32 11.43 -1.94
N GLY A 98 15.11 10.57 -1.30
CA GLY A 98 15.46 10.64 0.11
C GLY A 98 16.80 11.29 0.41
N GLY A 99 17.51 11.85 -0.60
CA GLY A 99 18.83 12.43 -0.42
C GLY A 99 18.91 13.58 0.61
N TYR A 100 17.76 14.12 1.05
CA TYR A 100 17.67 15.11 2.14
C TYR A 100 17.55 14.47 3.53
N ARG A 101 17.27 13.18 3.61
CA ARG A 101 16.98 12.43 4.84
C ARG A 101 17.71 11.09 4.89
N PRO A 102 19.05 11.06 4.72
CA PRO A 102 19.80 9.80 4.75
C PRO A 102 19.56 9.06 6.08
N GLY A 103 19.69 7.74 6.05
CA GLY A 103 19.36 6.84 7.15
C GLY A 103 17.98 6.19 7.01
N ASP A 104 17.63 5.30 7.93
CA ASP A 104 16.41 4.49 7.85
C ASP A 104 15.12 5.26 8.10
N ASN A 105 15.21 6.48 8.63
CA ASN A 105 14.09 7.40 8.87
C ASN A 105 12.99 6.86 9.81
N LEU A 106 13.39 6.35 10.96
CA LEU A 106 12.43 5.92 11.97
C LEU A 106 11.67 7.15 12.54
N PHE A 107 10.35 7.18 12.60
CA PHE A 107 9.37 6.08 12.48
C PHE A 107 8.57 6.09 11.17
N ALA A 108 9.16 6.49 10.05
CA ALA A 108 8.48 6.31 8.76
C ALA A 108 8.25 4.82 8.48
N ASN A 109 7.17 4.50 7.77
CA ASN A 109 6.81 3.15 7.34
C ASN A 109 6.88 2.11 8.47
N SER A 110 6.35 2.48 9.63
CA SER A 110 6.42 1.68 10.85
C SER A 110 5.04 1.35 11.40
N ILE A 111 4.93 0.19 12.02
CA ILE A 111 3.82 -0.15 12.90
C ILE A 111 4.24 0.26 14.31
N LEU A 112 3.48 1.12 14.95
CA LEU A 112 3.73 1.62 16.30
C LEU A 112 2.67 1.06 17.25
N ALA A 113 3.09 0.55 18.41
CA ALA A 113 2.21 0.34 19.55
C ALA A 113 2.54 1.37 20.62
N LEU A 114 1.57 2.21 20.92
CA LEU A 114 1.68 3.25 21.95
C LEU A 114 0.75 2.90 23.11
N ASP A 115 1.19 3.19 24.33
CA ASP A 115 0.32 3.18 25.49
C ASP A 115 -0.76 4.25 25.34
N ALA A 116 -2.01 3.86 25.44
CA ALA A 116 -3.14 4.75 25.15
C ALA A 116 -3.32 5.88 26.18
N GLU A 117 -2.82 5.69 27.40
CA GLU A 117 -2.93 6.71 28.45
C GLU A 117 -1.78 7.73 28.40
N THR A 118 -0.57 7.26 28.08
CA THR A 118 0.66 8.08 28.17
C THR A 118 1.23 8.52 26.85
N GLY A 119 0.92 7.78 25.75
CA GLY A 119 1.53 7.99 24.44
C GLY A 119 2.97 7.45 24.34
N GLU A 120 3.46 6.76 25.36
CA GLU A 120 4.78 6.13 25.33
C GLU A 120 4.80 4.96 24.36
N ARG A 121 5.89 4.84 23.59
CA ARG A 121 6.07 3.74 22.65
C ARG A 121 6.40 2.45 23.41
N VAL A 122 5.51 1.45 23.27
CA VAL A 122 5.72 0.11 23.83
C VAL A 122 6.64 -0.70 22.90
N TRP A 123 6.30 -0.76 21.61
CA TRP A 123 7.12 -1.36 20.57
C TRP A 123 6.89 -0.68 19.22
N HIS A 124 7.75 -0.99 18.26
CA HIS A 124 7.56 -0.65 16.86
C HIS A 124 8.20 -1.70 15.96
N PHE A 125 7.74 -1.75 14.72
CA PHE A 125 8.35 -2.53 13.66
C PHE A 125 8.38 -1.70 12.38
N GLN A 126 9.57 -1.39 11.87
CA GLN A 126 9.72 -0.67 10.60
C GLN A 126 9.72 -1.67 9.45
N VAL A 127 8.87 -1.47 8.45
CA VAL A 127 8.69 -2.40 7.33
C VAL A 127 9.36 -1.95 6.05
N THR A 128 9.82 -0.71 5.99
CA THR A 128 10.63 -0.19 4.88
C THR A 128 11.62 0.81 5.43
N HIS A 129 12.90 0.51 5.24
CA HIS A 129 13.99 1.40 5.58
C HIS A 129 14.23 2.39 4.45
N HIS A 130 14.38 3.68 4.76
CA HIS A 130 14.66 4.73 3.78
C HIS A 130 13.78 4.61 2.54
N GLU A 131 12.51 4.78 2.73
CA GLU A 131 11.46 4.54 1.74
C GLU A 131 11.53 5.55 0.58
N LEU A 132 11.38 5.07 -0.68
CA LEU A 132 11.50 5.84 -1.93
C LEU A 132 10.39 5.52 -2.95
N TRP A 133 9.34 4.80 -2.57
CA TRP A 133 8.32 4.26 -3.49
C TRP A 133 6.91 4.70 -3.17
N ASP A 134 6.72 5.51 -2.11
CA ASP A 134 5.41 5.89 -1.56
C ASP A 134 4.62 4.64 -1.08
N TYR A 135 5.33 3.73 -0.41
CA TYR A 135 4.75 2.51 0.13
C TYR A 135 4.25 2.67 1.57
N ASP A 136 3.44 3.72 1.78
CA ASP A 136 2.73 3.93 3.05
C ASP A 136 1.99 2.70 3.52
N PHE A 137 1.66 2.68 4.81
CA PHE A 137 0.63 1.78 5.30
C PHE A 137 -0.76 2.37 5.04
N PRO A 138 -1.54 1.79 4.10
CA PRO A 138 -2.82 2.36 3.71
C PRO A 138 -3.99 1.84 4.55
N THR A 139 -3.77 0.83 5.41
CA THR A 139 -4.83 0.06 6.06
C THR A 139 -4.71 0.12 7.58
N ALA A 140 -5.86 0.08 8.27
CA ALA A 140 -5.86 -0.12 9.71
C ALA A 140 -5.20 -1.46 10.08
N PRO A 141 -4.42 -1.53 11.17
CA PRO A 141 -4.01 -2.80 11.77
C PRO A 141 -5.24 -3.63 12.15
N ILE A 142 -5.25 -4.92 11.80
CA ILE A 142 -6.33 -5.86 12.12
C ILE A 142 -5.90 -6.67 13.34
N LEU A 143 -6.72 -6.69 14.39
CA LEU A 143 -6.48 -7.50 15.58
C LEU A 143 -7.30 -8.79 15.51
N VAL A 144 -6.63 -9.93 15.68
CA VAL A 144 -7.25 -11.24 15.68
C VAL A 144 -6.47 -12.20 16.56
N ASP A 145 -7.17 -13.09 17.26
CA ASP A 145 -6.53 -14.19 18.00
C ASP A 145 -6.46 -15.41 17.08
N ILE A 146 -5.28 -15.95 16.88
CA ILE A 146 -5.02 -17.10 15.99
C ILE A 146 -4.26 -18.19 16.75
N GLU A 147 -4.46 -19.43 16.37
CA GLU A 147 -3.67 -20.56 16.90
C GLU A 147 -2.58 -20.93 15.88
N VAL A 148 -1.32 -20.82 16.29
CA VAL A 148 -0.17 -21.18 15.47
C VAL A 148 0.64 -22.24 16.22
N ASP A 149 0.82 -23.41 15.60
CA ASP A 149 1.53 -24.55 16.20
C ASP A 149 1.00 -24.94 17.60
N GLY A 150 -0.31 -24.82 17.83
CA GLY A 150 -0.98 -25.13 19.09
C GLY A 150 -0.85 -24.05 20.17
N VAL A 151 -0.32 -22.88 19.83
CA VAL A 151 -0.19 -21.72 20.72
C VAL A 151 -1.14 -20.63 20.28
N LEU A 152 -1.95 -20.12 21.21
CA LEU A 152 -2.80 -18.95 20.96
C LEU A 152 -1.94 -17.68 20.92
N VAL A 153 -1.96 -17.00 19.80
CA VAL A 153 -1.27 -15.73 19.56
C VAL A 153 -2.30 -14.60 19.43
N LYS A 154 -2.14 -13.56 20.21
CA LYS A 154 -2.86 -12.31 20.03
C LYS A 154 -2.18 -11.54 18.90
N ALA A 155 -2.64 -11.75 17.67
CA ALA A 155 -2.00 -11.22 16.49
C ALA A 155 -2.46 -9.82 16.11
N LEU A 156 -1.51 -9.02 15.61
CA LEU A 156 -1.74 -7.84 14.79
C LEU A 156 -1.37 -8.20 13.35
N VAL A 157 -2.30 -8.01 12.44
CA VAL A 157 -2.13 -8.27 11.00
C VAL A 157 -2.13 -6.94 10.27
N GLN A 158 -1.02 -6.62 9.60
CA GLN A 158 -0.87 -5.39 8.83
C GLN A 158 -0.64 -5.69 7.36
N LEU A 159 -1.54 -5.17 6.52
CA LEU A 159 -1.38 -5.21 5.07
C LEU A 159 -0.55 -4.03 4.60
N SER A 160 0.29 -4.24 3.60
CA SER A 160 1.16 -3.20 3.06
C SER A 160 0.97 -2.96 1.56
N LYS A 161 1.31 -1.78 1.09
CA LYS A 161 1.28 -1.41 -0.34
C LYS A 161 2.16 -2.34 -1.18
N GLN A 162 3.26 -2.88 -0.61
CA GLN A 162 4.16 -3.84 -1.27
C GLN A 162 3.51 -5.19 -1.58
N GLY A 163 2.32 -5.47 -1.03
CA GLY A 163 1.64 -6.74 -1.21
C GLY A 163 2.01 -7.79 -0.16
N PHE A 164 2.62 -7.37 0.95
CA PHE A 164 2.91 -8.23 2.10
C PHE A 164 1.83 -8.17 3.17
N THR A 165 1.75 -9.24 3.93
CA THR A 165 0.99 -9.33 5.18
C THR A 165 1.98 -9.55 6.33
N TYR A 166 2.15 -8.53 7.18
CA TYR A 166 2.97 -8.64 8.38
C TYR A 166 2.09 -9.13 9.53
N ILE A 167 2.52 -10.17 10.22
CA ILE A 167 1.78 -10.77 11.34
C ILE A 167 2.69 -10.77 12.57
N LEU A 168 2.32 -9.96 13.55
CA LEU A 168 3.10 -9.73 14.77
C LEU A 168 2.26 -10.10 16.00
N ASP A 169 2.91 -10.53 17.07
CA ASP A 169 2.28 -10.53 18.40
C ASP A 169 1.98 -9.10 18.80
N ARG A 170 0.70 -8.77 19.04
CA ARG A 170 0.28 -7.40 19.27
C ARG A 170 0.71 -6.79 20.60
N ALA A 171 1.10 -7.63 21.56
CA ALA A 171 1.61 -7.16 22.85
C ALA A 171 3.11 -6.81 22.80
N THR A 172 3.88 -7.51 21.97
CA THR A 172 5.34 -7.42 21.98
C THR A 172 5.94 -6.87 20.70
N GLY A 173 5.24 -6.96 19.57
CA GLY A 173 5.73 -6.61 18.23
C GLY A 173 6.60 -7.70 17.60
N GLU A 174 6.79 -8.84 18.27
CA GLU A 174 7.56 -9.95 17.74
C GLU A 174 6.85 -10.59 16.54
N PRO A 175 7.57 -10.84 15.42
CA PRO A 175 6.98 -11.50 14.26
C PRO A 175 6.55 -12.94 14.57
N VAL A 176 5.34 -13.32 14.14
CA VAL A 176 4.83 -14.71 14.27
C VAL A 176 5.63 -15.68 13.41
N TRP A 177 6.02 -15.26 12.21
CA TRP A 177 6.98 -15.96 11.36
C TRP A 177 8.18 -15.07 11.06
N PRO A 178 9.37 -15.64 10.82
CA PRO A 178 10.57 -14.84 10.56
C PRO A 178 10.37 -13.79 9.48
N ILE A 179 10.88 -12.60 9.73
CA ILE A 179 11.03 -11.53 8.74
C ILE A 179 12.53 -11.39 8.49
N GLU A 180 12.94 -11.52 7.24
CA GLU A 180 14.33 -11.57 6.84
C GLU A 180 14.76 -10.26 6.19
N GLU A 181 15.89 -9.72 6.62
CA GLU A 181 16.56 -8.65 5.91
C GLU A 181 17.19 -9.19 4.62
N ARG A 182 16.71 -8.72 3.47
CA ARG A 182 17.21 -9.15 2.16
C ARG A 182 17.79 -7.97 1.40
N ALA A 183 18.90 -8.20 0.71
CA ALA A 183 19.55 -7.20 -0.13
C ALA A 183 18.61 -6.70 -1.23
N VAL A 184 18.63 -5.39 -1.47
CA VAL A 184 17.83 -4.70 -2.48
C VAL A 184 18.72 -3.86 -3.40
N PRO A 185 18.23 -3.48 -4.60
CA PRO A 185 19.02 -2.66 -5.53
C PRO A 185 19.37 -1.29 -4.94
N GLU A 186 20.61 -0.87 -5.19
CA GLU A 186 21.09 0.47 -4.84
C GLU A 186 20.61 1.50 -5.87
N SER A 187 20.38 2.75 -5.43
CA SER A 187 20.07 3.88 -6.31
C SER A 187 21.34 4.40 -7.00
N ASP A 188 21.20 4.76 -8.27
CA ASP A 188 22.22 5.48 -9.05
C ASP A 188 21.92 6.99 -9.17
N VAL A 189 20.90 7.47 -8.49
CA VAL A 189 20.54 8.88 -8.49
C VAL A 189 21.55 9.67 -7.63
N PRO A 190 22.18 10.72 -8.15
CA PRO A 190 23.20 11.45 -7.41
C PRO A 190 22.68 12.02 -6.09
N GLY A 191 23.39 11.73 -5.00
CA GLY A 191 23.06 12.18 -3.65
C GLY A 191 21.98 11.36 -2.95
N GLU A 192 21.43 10.32 -3.61
CA GLU A 192 20.53 9.37 -2.95
C GLU A 192 21.32 8.36 -2.11
N TRP A 193 20.76 7.99 -0.99
CA TRP A 193 21.19 6.86 -0.18
C TRP A 193 20.07 5.82 -0.15
N THR A 194 20.41 4.56 -0.35
CA THR A 194 19.45 3.46 -0.26
C THR A 194 19.84 2.55 0.89
N SER A 195 18.85 2.11 1.68
CA SER A 195 19.12 1.03 2.63
C SER A 195 19.58 -0.21 1.88
N PRO A 196 20.67 -0.88 2.34
CA PRO A 196 21.21 -2.05 1.64
C PRO A 196 20.29 -3.26 1.70
N THR A 197 19.40 -3.30 2.69
CA THR A 197 18.43 -4.38 2.90
C THR A 197 17.05 -3.84 3.19
N GLN A 198 16.04 -4.69 3.00
CA GLN A 198 14.66 -4.45 3.39
C GLN A 198 14.07 -5.69 4.07
N PRO A 199 13.09 -5.52 4.98
CA PRO A 199 12.46 -6.63 5.68
C PRO A 199 11.43 -7.35 4.81
N PHE A 200 11.62 -8.65 4.60
CA PHE A 200 10.74 -9.53 3.83
C PHE A 200 10.12 -10.58 4.77
N PRO A 201 8.79 -10.58 4.97
CA PRO A 201 8.15 -11.65 5.71
C PRO A 201 8.29 -12.97 4.95
N THR A 202 8.61 -14.04 5.67
CA THR A 202 8.74 -15.39 5.09
C THR A 202 7.38 -16.05 4.90
N LYS A 203 6.39 -15.64 5.71
CA LYS A 203 4.99 -16.08 5.66
C LYS A 203 4.07 -14.93 6.10
N PRO A 204 2.85 -14.87 5.53
CA PRO A 204 2.39 -15.55 4.30
C PRO A 204 3.16 -15.10 3.06
N PRO A 205 3.04 -15.83 1.93
CA PRO A 205 3.54 -15.34 0.64
C PRO A 205 2.89 -14.00 0.28
N ALA A 206 3.57 -13.19 -0.53
CA ALA A 206 3.01 -11.94 -1.04
C ALA A 206 1.69 -12.19 -1.78
N PHE A 207 0.66 -11.39 -1.49
CA PHE A 207 -0.65 -11.52 -2.13
C PHE A 207 -0.73 -10.78 -3.46
N GLU A 208 0.28 -9.97 -3.80
CA GLU A 208 0.37 -9.24 -5.06
C GLU A 208 1.75 -9.44 -5.69
N ARG A 209 1.85 -9.19 -7.02
CA ARG A 209 3.11 -9.24 -7.76
C ARG A 209 4.07 -8.18 -7.29
N GLN A 210 5.34 -8.54 -7.23
CA GLN A 210 6.42 -7.70 -6.72
C GLN A 210 7.55 -7.58 -7.73
N GLY A 211 7.86 -6.35 -8.12
CA GLY A 211 8.80 -6.06 -9.18
C GLY A 211 8.21 -6.26 -10.58
N VAL A 212 8.96 -5.89 -11.59
CA VAL A 212 8.60 -6.04 -13.01
C VAL A 212 9.73 -6.71 -13.75
N THR A 213 9.40 -7.80 -14.43
CA THR A 213 10.28 -8.51 -15.34
C THR A 213 9.65 -8.55 -16.74
N GLU A 214 10.41 -9.00 -17.74
CA GLU A 214 9.84 -9.23 -19.06
C GLU A 214 8.69 -10.24 -19.02
N ASP A 215 8.71 -11.22 -18.10
CA ASP A 215 7.67 -12.23 -17.96
C ASP A 215 6.33 -11.65 -17.44
N ASP A 216 6.34 -10.47 -16.87
CA ASP A 216 5.12 -9.80 -16.40
C ASP A 216 4.39 -9.02 -17.50
N LEU A 217 5.01 -8.83 -18.65
CA LEU A 217 4.44 -8.05 -19.75
C LEU A 217 3.27 -8.78 -20.42
N ILE A 218 2.36 -8.00 -21.02
CA ILE A 218 1.21 -8.49 -21.77
C ILE A 218 1.62 -9.51 -22.84
N ASP A 219 0.87 -10.61 -22.93
CA ASP A 219 1.16 -11.77 -23.79
C ASP A 219 -0.09 -12.38 -24.44
N PHE A 220 -1.17 -11.61 -24.58
CA PHE A 220 -2.40 -12.08 -25.22
C PHE A 220 -2.18 -12.56 -26.67
N THR A 221 -1.26 -11.91 -27.39
CA THR A 221 -0.77 -12.38 -28.69
C THR A 221 0.74 -12.19 -28.81
N PRO A 222 1.43 -12.96 -29.70
CA PRO A 222 2.87 -12.78 -29.96
C PRO A 222 3.23 -11.35 -30.39
N GLU A 223 2.37 -10.69 -31.15
CA GLU A 223 2.58 -9.32 -31.65
C GLU A 223 2.53 -8.29 -30.53
N LEU A 224 1.52 -8.40 -29.63
CA LEU A 224 1.43 -7.54 -28.44
C LEU A 224 2.63 -7.75 -27.51
N ARG A 225 3.04 -9.00 -27.31
CA ARG A 225 4.22 -9.34 -26.52
C ARG A 225 5.50 -8.72 -27.11
N ALA A 226 5.70 -8.86 -28.42
CA ALA A 226 6.87 -8.30 -29.11
C ALA A 226 6.90 -6.76 -29.04
N GLU A 227 5.74 -6.11 -29.07
CA GLU A 227 5.64 -4.67 -28.92
C GLU A 227 5.90 -4.22 -27.48
N ALA A 228 5.37 -4.95 -26.49
CA ALA A 228 5.65 -4.71 -25.09
C ALA A 228 7.15 -4.77 -24.77
N LEU A 229 7.85 -5.79 -25.28
CA LEU A 229 9.30 -5.93 -25.12
C LEU A 229 10.06 -4.73 -25.70
N ARG A 230 9.68 -4.23 -26.88
CA ARG A 230 10.31 -3.04 -27.46
C ARG A 230 10.03 -1.76 -26.66
N ILE A 231 8.82 -1.64 -26.09
CA ILE A 231 8.47 -0.49 -25.26
C ILE A 231 9.37 -0.44 -24.04
N VAL A 232 9.58 -1.56 -23.34
CA VAL A 232 10.33 -1.57 -22.09
C VAL A 232 11.84 -1.44 -22.22
N GLU A 233 12.40 -1.49 -23.44
CA GLU A 233 13.84 -1.26 -23.68
C GLU A 233 14.34 0.08 -23.11
N ASN A 234 13.45 1.09 -23.01
CA ASN A 234 13.75 2.41 -22.46
C ASN A 234 13.28 2.61 -21.02
N TYR A 235 13.02 1.54 -20.29
CA TYR A 235 12.58 1.58 -18.90
C TYR A 235 13.45 0.68 -18.03
N ARG A 236 13.65 1.08 -16.79
CA ARG A 236 14.28 0.21 -15.81
C ARG A 236 13.25 -0.78 -15.30
N LEU A 237 13.52 -2.06 -15.43
CA LEU A 237 12.81 -3.18 -14.80
C LEU A 237 13.64 -3.71 -13.65
N GLY A 238 13.00 -4.38 -12.68
CA GLY A 238 13.72 -5.01 -11.58
C GLY A 238 12.79 -5.57 -10.49
N PRO A 239 13.37 -6.17 -9.46
CA PRO A 239 12.63 -6.71 -8.33
C PRO A 239 11.92 -5.61 -7.52
N LEU A 240 11.12 -6.02 -6.53
CA LEU A 240 10.60 -5.11 -5.51
C LEU A 240 11.74 -4.26 -4.93
N TYR A 241 11.45 -3.01 -4.63
CA TYR A 241 12.42 -2.02 -4.14
C TYR A 241 13.50 -1.60 -5.17
N THR A 242 13.29 -1.81 -6.47
CA THR A 242 14.11 -1.13 -7.49
C THR A 242 13.86 0.38 -7.41
N PRO A 243 14.88 1.20 -7.12
CA PRO A 243 14.69 2.63 -6.85
C PRO A 243 14.19 3.42 -8.06
N PRO A 244 13.55 4.58 -7.84
CA PRO A 244 13.33 5.57 -8.88
C PRO A 244 14.62 5.91 -9.62
N SER A 245 14.54 6.22 -10.91
CA SER A 245 15.70 6.56 -11.74
C SER A 245 15.54 7.89 -12.47
N LEU A 246 16.65 8.56 -12.77
CA LEU A 246 16.63 9.78 -13.56
C LEU A 246 16.13 9.49 -14.97
N GLN A 247 15.27 10.39 -15.47
CA GLN A 247 14.82 10.33 -16.85
C GLN A 247 15.85 10.94 -17.79
N GLU A 248 16.23 10.15 -18.80
CA GLU A 248 17.09 10.60 -19.90
C GLU A 248 16.36 10.35 -21.22
N PRO A 249 16.02 11.40 -21.99
CA PRO A 249 15.28 11.23 -23.24
C PRO A 249 15.93 10.25 -24.20
N GLY A 250 15.18 9.21 -24.63
CA GLY A 250 15.63 8.18 -25.54
C GLY A 250 16.54 7.11 -24.93
N VAL A 251 16.86 7.17 -23.64
CA VAL A 251 17.71 6.20 -22.93
C VAL A 251 16.95 5.55 -21.79
N ASN A 252 16.43 6.34 -20.85
CA ASN A 252 15.71 5.86 -19.67
C ASN A 252 14.50 6.75 -19.38
N GLN A 253 13.31 6.18 -19.36
CA GLN A 253 12.08 6.89 -19.06
C GLN A 253 11.68 6.80 -17.58
N GLY A 254 12.42 6.04 -16.78
CA GLY A 254 12.16 5.80 -15.37
C GLY A 254 12.05 4.32 -15.02
N THR A 255 11.84 4.02 -13.77
CA THR A 255 11.67 2.66 -13.22
C THR A 255 10.20 2.27 -13.27
N LEU A 256 9.87 1.14 -13.90
CA LEU A 256 8.56 0.50 -13.80
C LEU A 256 8.51 -0.36 -12.54
N ALA A 257 7.58 -0.07 -11.66
CA ALA A 257 7.46 -0.75 -10.38
C ALA A 257 6.10 -1.42 -10.19
N LEU A 258 6.10 -2.59 -9.59
CA LEU A 258 4.97 -3.31 -9.02
C LEU A 258 5.28 -3.69 -7.58
N PRO A 259 4.28 -3.52 -6.67
CA PRO A 259 3.05 -2.76 -6.85
C PRO A 259 3.29 -1.27 -7.14
N SER A 260 2.24 -0.55 -7.54
CA SER A 260 2.31 0.90 -7.77
C SER A 260 2.48 1.69 -6.46
N ALA A 261 2.75 2.99 -6.54
CA ALA A 261 2.66 3.91 -5.42
C ALA A 261 1.28 3.88 -4.72
N GLY A 262 0.24 3.55 -5.46
CA GLY A 262 -1.08 3.28 -4.88
C GLY A 262 -1.22 1.92 -4.19
N GLY A 263 -0.19 1.09 -4.22
CA GLY A 263 -0.13 -0.22 -3.59
C GLY A 263 -0.89 -1.33 -4.33
N GLY A 264 -0.57 -2.57 -3.97
CA GLY A 264 -1.38 -3.73 -4.28
C GLY A 264 -2.71 -3.71 -3.51
N VAL A 265 -2.67 -3.30 -2.26
CA VAL A 265 -3.84 -2.97 -1.41
C VAL A 265 -3.82 -1.49 -1.07
N ASN A 266 -4.99 -0.93 -0.75
CA ASN A 266 -5.12 0.45 -0.31
C ASN A 266 -6.16 0.56 0.83
N TRP A 267 -6.59 1.78 1.18
CA TRP A 267 -7.44 2.08 2.34
C TRP A 267 -8.65 1.15 2.59
N PRO A 268 -9.24 0.47 1.58
CA PRO A 268 -10.28 -0.53 1.87
C PRO A 268 -9.78 -1.74 2.67
N GLY A 269 -8.45 -1.96 2.75
CA GLY A 269 -7.88 -3.02 3.58
C GLY A 269 -8.37 -4.41 3.24
N GLY A 270 -8.35 -5.30 4.24
CA GLY A 270 -8.86 -6.65 4.19
C GLY A 270 -9.97 -6.89 5.21
N ALA A 271 -10.55 -8.08 5.19
CA ALA A 271 -11.50 -8.54 6.18
C ALA A 271 -11.08 -9.90 6.74
N VAL A 272 -11.20 -10.09 8.05
CA VAL A 272 -10.84 -11.35 8.72
C VAL A 272 -12.09 -12.09 9.19
N ASP A 273 -12.08 -13.40 9.01
CA ASP A 273 -12.99 -14.32 9.71
C ASP A 273 -12.28 -14.83 10.97
N PRO A 274 -12.60 -14.30 12.15
CA PRO A 274 -11.89 -14.68 13.38
C PRO A 274 -12.18 -16.12 13.80
N GLY A 275 -13.31 -16.70 13.37
CA GLY A 275 -13.69 -18.08 13.71
C GLY A 275 -12.92 -19.12 12.90
N LEU A 276 -12.45 -18.76 11.71
CA LEU A 276 -11.66 -19.64 10.85
C LEU A 276 -10.17 -19.24 10.78
N GLY A 277 -9.79 -18.06 11.29
CA GLY A 277 -8.44 -17.54 11.13
C GLY A 277 -8.08 -17.21 9.68
N ILE A 278 -9.08 -16.84 8.85
CA ILE A 278 -8.87 -16.56 7.43
C ILE A 278 -8.98 -15.05 7.17
N LEU A 279 -7.96 -14.50 6.52
CA LEU A 279 -7.91 -13.13 6.03
C LEU A 279 -8.23 -13.09 4.54
N PHE A 280 -9.10 -12.19 4.14
CA PHE A 280 -9.42 -11.90 2.74
C PHE A 280 -8.86 -10.55 2.35
N VAL A 281 -8.07 -10.51 1.27
CA VAL A 281 -7.38 -9.30 0.82
C VAL A 281 -7.76 -9.00 -0.63
N PRO A 282 -8.39 -7.86 -0.92
CA PRO A 282 -8.57 -7.41 -2.29
C PRO A 282 -7.28 -6.73 -2.74
N SER A 283 -6.80 -7.05 -3.94
CA SER A 283 -5.60 -6.43 -4.50
C SER A 283 -5.74 -6.04 -5.96
N SER A 284 -4.88 -5.15 -6.42
CA SER A 284 -4.89 -4.64 -7.78
C SER A 284 -3.47 -4.57 -8.34
N THR A 285 -3.27 -5.22 -9.50
CA THR A 285 -2.01 -5.19 -10.25
C THR A 285 -2.01 -3.99 -11.19
N THR A 286 -1.48 -2.89 -10.72
CA THR A 286 -1.25 -1.69 -11.53
C THR A 286 0.17 -1.23 -11.33
N PRO A 287 0.97 -1.03 -12.39
CA PRO A 287 2.33 -0.50 -12.25
C PRO A 287 2.34 1.01 -12.00
N SER A 288 3.45 1.50 -11.46
CA SER A 288 3.83 2.92 -11.47
C SER A 288 5.09 3.13 -12.29
N LEU A 289 5.25 4.35 -12.80
CA LEU A 289 6.49 4.82 -13.39
C LEU A 289 7.15 5.82 -12.45
N PHE A 290 8.30 5.44 -11.91
CA PHE A 290 9.10 6.28 -11.03
C PHE A 290 10.27 6.90 -11.81
N GLY A 291 9.97 8.02 -12.47
CA GLY A 291 10.93 8.80 -13.24
C GLY A 291 11.23 10.13 -12.57
N LEU A 292 12.47 10.36 -12.19
CA LEU A 292 12.93 11.61 -11.57
C LEU A 292 13.45 12.59 -12.61
N ARG A 293 13.25 13.88 -12.34
CA ARG A 293 13.80 15.01 -13.08
C ARG A 293 14.43 16.01 -12.14
N ASP A 294 15.36 16.79 -12.67
CA ASP A 294 15.90 17.92 -11.93
C ASP A 294 14.80 18.85 -11.43
N GLY A 295 14.97 19.31 -10.19
CA GLY A 295 14.09 20.30 -9.60
C GLY A 295 14.12 21.62 -10.36
N THR A 296 12.99 22.30 -10.38
CA THR A 296 12.90 23.65 -10.96
C THR A 296 13.52 24.65 -9.98
N GLU A 297 14.26 25.62 -10.51
CA GLU A 297 14.82 26.72 -9.71
C GLU A 297 13.74 27.37 -8.84
N GLY A 298 14.06 27.57 -7.55
CA GLY A 298 13.13 28.14 -6.55
C GLY A 298 12.15 27.15 -5.92
N THR A 299 12.09 25.87 -6.34
CA THR A 299 11.24 24.85 -5.70
C THR A 299 11.83 24.28 -4.43
N GLY A 300 13.17 24.37 -4.29
CA GLY A 300 13.89 23.83 -3.14
C GLY A 300 14.01 22.32 -3.11
N VAL A 301 13.73 21.64 -4.22
CA VAL A 301 13.89 20.17 -4.36
C VAL A 301 14.91 19.88 -5.44
N ARG A 302 15.86 18.98 -5.13
CA ARG A 302 16.90 18.55 -6.09
C ARG A 302 16.28 17.75 -7.23
N TYR A 303 15.49 16.77 -6.89
CA TYR A 303 14.76 15.94 -7.85
C TYR A 303 13.29 15.84 -7.47
N HIS A 304 12.45 15.71 -8.45
CA HIS A 304 11.03 15.46 -8.27
C HIS A 304 10.52 14.43 -9.26
N ILE A 305 9.45 13.73 -8.90
CA ILE A 305 8.83 12.76 -9.80
C ILE A 305 8.17 13.46 -11.00
N SER A 306 8.35 12.89 -12.17
CA SER A 306 7.69 13.38 -13.36
C SER A 306 6.24 12.90 -13.42
N SER A 307 5.31 13.75 -13.05
CA SER A 307 3.87 13.46 -13.12
C SER A 307 3.32 13.34 -14.56
N ARG A 308 4.13 13.65 -15.58
CA ARG A 308 3.68 13.72 -16.98
C ARG A 308 3.87 12.44 -17.78
N ALA A 309 4.72 11.53 -17.32
CA ALA A 309 4.93 10.25 -17.98
C ALA A 309 4.07 9.20 -17.28
N GLY A 310 2.93 8.88 -17.85
CA GLY A 310 2.15 7.72 -17.41
C GLY A 310 2.87 6.41 -17.74
N VAL A 311 2.45 5.31 -17.10
CA VAL A 311 2.89 3.97 -17.49
C VAL A 311 2.51 3.74 -18.97
N PRO A 312 3.43 3.26 -19.81
CA PRO A 312 3.12 3.03 -21.21
C PRO A 312 2.07 1.93 -21.38
N THR A 313 1.33 2.00 -22.47
CA THR A 313 0.37 0.99 -22.90
C THR A 313 0.85 0.33 -24.19
N VAL A 314 0.32 -0.84 -24.50
CA VAL A 314 0.53 -1.53 -25.77
C VAL A 314 -0.75 -1.42 -26.57
N ARG A 315 -0.81 -0.51 -27.55
CA ARG A 315 -2.03 -0.25 -28.35
C ARG A 315 -3.28 0.00 -27.48
N ASP A 316 -3.15 0.81 -26.44
CA ASP A 316 -4.18 1.11 -25.44
C ASP A 316 -4.54 -0.06 -24.46
N LEU A 317 -3.90 -1.19 -24.57
CA LEU A 317 -3.96 -2.27 -23.58
C LEU A 317 -2.94 -2.06 -22.45
N PRO A 318 -3.19 -2.60 -21.24
CA PRO A 318 -2.22 -2.53 -20.15
C PRO A 318 -0.90 -3.20 -20.54
N LEU A 319 0.23 -2.58 -20.17
CA LEU A 319 1.57 -3.14 -20.41
C LEU A 319 1.79 -4.47 -19.69
N ILE A 320 1.22 -4.61 -18.51
CA ILE A 320 1.37 -5.81 -17.65
C ILE A 320 0.22 -6.79 -17.94
N LYS A 321 0.53 -8.10 -17.96
CA LYS A 321 -0.47 -9.14 -18.13
C LYS A 321 -1.41 -9.28 -16.92
N PRO A 322 -2.67 -9.76 -17.11
CA PRO A 322 -3.61 -9.99 -16.02
C PRO A 322 -3.13 -11.12 -15.05
N PRO A 323 -3.86 -11.35 -13.92
CA PRO A 323 -5.06 -10.65 -13.47
C PRO A 323 -4.79 -9.23 -12.96
N TYR A 324 -5.73 -8.30 -13.22
CA TYR A 324 -5.60 -6.90 -12.80
C TYR A 324 -6.20 -6.62 -11.44
N GLY A 325 -7.27 -7.33 -11.08
CA GLY A 325 -7.87 -7.30 -9.75
C GLY A 325 -7.99 -8.71 -9.19
N ARG A 326 -7.80 -8.87 -7.89
CA ARG A 326 -7.83 -10.17 -7.20
C ARG A 326 -8.49 -10.06 -5.84
N ILE A 327 -8.97 -11.22 -5.36
CA ILE A 327 -9.18 -11.48 -3.94
C ILE A 327 -8.29 -12.66 -3.57
N THR A 328 -7.56 -12.53 -2.49
CA THR A 328 -6.69 -13.58 -1.92
C THR A 328 -7.22 -13.97 -0.55
N ALA A 329 -7.42 -15.25 -0.30
CA ALA A 329 -7.69 -15.79 1.03
C ALA A 329 -6.41 -16.37 1.63
N ILE A 330 -6.08 -15.95 2.83
CA ILE A 330 -4.87 -16.32 3.55
C ILE A 330 -5.28 -16.99 4.86
N ASP A 331 -4.79 -18.20 5.09
CA ASP A 331 -4.90 -18.86 6.38
C ASP A 331 -3.83 -18.29 7.33
N LEU A 332 -4.28 -17.57 8.35
CA LEU A 332 -3.41 -16.95 9.33
C LEU A 332 -2.83 -17.93 10.35
N THR A 333 -3.32 -19.17 10.41
CA THR A 333 -2.84 -20.18 11.37
C THR A 333 -1.59 -20.90 10.88
N VAL A 334 -1.42 -20.98 9.57
CA VAL A 334 -0.26 -21.62 8.92
C VAL A 334 0.55 -20.66 8.03
N GLY A 335 0.02 -19.46 7.77
CA GLY A 335 0.66 -18.44 6.93
C GLY A 335 0.72 -18.85 5.46
N GLU A 336 -0.38 -19.35 4.89
CA GLU A 336 -0.44 -19.83 3.51
C GLU A 336 -1.64 -19.24 2.75
N ILE A 337 -1.49 -19.07 1.43
CA ILE A 337 -2.60 -18.69 0.57
C ILE A 337 -3.46 -19.92 0.30
N LEU A 338 -4.74 -19.85 0.69
CA LEU A 338 -5.73 -20.90 0.41
C LEU A 338 -6.20 -20.87 -1.04
N TRP A 339 -6.54 -19.69 -1.50
CA TRP A 339 -6.96 -19.45 -2.88
C TRP A 339 -6.72 -17.99 -3.28
N GLN A 340 -6.59 -17.76 -4.57
CA GLN A 340 -6.51 -16.45 -5.17
C GLN A 340 -7.29 -16.46 -6.49
N ILE A 341 -8.25 -15.55 -6.64
CA ILE A 341 -9.14 -15.47 -7.80
C ILE A 341 -9.08 -14.08 -8.43
N PRO A 342 -9.33 -13.95 -9.74
CA PRO A 342 -9.64 -12.67 -10.34
C PRO A 342 -10.89 -12.05 -9.71
N HIS A 343 -10.80 -10.75 -9.36
CA HIS A 343 -11.93 -9.99 -8.82
C HIS A 343 -12.41 -8.95 -9.82
N GLY A 344 -13.71 -8.98 -10.11
CA GLY A 344 -14.33 -8.11 -11.08
C GLY A 344 -14.33 -8.69 -12.50
N ALA A 345 -15.06 -8.03 -13.38
CA ALA A 345 -15.16 -8.41 -14.78
C ALA A 345 -13.93 -7.98 -15.58
N THR A 346 -13.67 -8.62 -16.71
CA THR A 346 -12.72 -8.09 -17.71
C THR A 346 -13.25 -6.75 -18.23
N PRO A 347 -12.47 -5.67 -18.18
CA PRO A 347 -12.92 -4.35 -18.65
C PRO A 347 -13.37 -4.35 -20.10
N GLY A 348 -14.44 -3.61 -20.39
CA GLY A 348 -15.06 -3.59 -21.72
C GLY A 348 -14.11 -3.16 -22.84
N TYR A 349 -13.15 -2.27 -22.55
CA TYR A 349 -12.15 -1.83 -23.55
C TYR A 349 -11.18 -2.96 -23.94
N ILE A 350 -10.93 -3.94 -23.04
CA ILE A 350 -10.14 -5.14 -23.35
C ILE A 350 -10.99 -6.13 -24.16
N GLN A 351 -12.24 -6.36 -23.74
CA GLN A 351 -13.14 -7.30 -24.44
C GLN A 351 -13.42 -6.86 -25.89
N ALA A 352 -13.57 -5.56 -26.10
CA ALA A 352 -13.86 -4.97 -27.41
C ALA A 352 -12.63 -4.64 -28.25
N HIS A 353 -11.41 -4.92 -27.73
CA HIS A 353 -10.17 -4.50 -28.40
C HIS A 353 -9.99 -5.21 -29.76
N PRO A 354 -9.70 -4.46 -30.85
CA PRO A 354 -9.57 -5.04 -32.20
C PRO A 354 -8.56 -6.17 -32.30
N ASP A 355 -7.39 -6.02 -31.65
CA ASP A 355 -6.33 -7.01 -31.67
C ASP A 355 -6.61 -8.26 -30.85
N LEU A 356 -7.70 -8.27 -30.07
CA LEU A 356 -8.13 -9.42 -29.27
C LEU A 356 -9.37 -10.12 -29.84
N GLN A 357 -9.82 -9.73 -31.04
CA GLN A 357 -10.94 -10.41 -31.70
C GLN A 357 -10.58 -11.86 -32.05
N GLY A 358 -11.32 -12.81 -31.47
CA GLY A 358 -11.07 -14.24 -31.65
C GLY A 358 -9.95 -14.81 -30.77
N VAL A 359 -9.35 -14.00 -29.90
CA VAL A 359 -8.41 -14.45 -28.89
C VAL A 359 -9.20 -14.86 -27.63
N ASP A 360 -8.85 -16.02 -27.08
CA ASP A 360 -9.42 -16.46 -25.79
C ASP A 360 -8.71 -15.70 -24.64
N VAL A 361 -9.35 -14.60 -24.23
CA VAL A 361 -8.85 -13.77 -23.12
C VAL A 361 -9.44 -14.31 -21.81
N PRO A 362 -8.61 -14.73 -20.86
CA PRO A 362 -9.10 -15.20 -19.57
C PRO A 362 -9.77 -14.07 -18.79
N THR A 363 -10.55 -14.39 -17.77
CA THR A 363 -11.08 -13.39 -16.83
C THR A 363 -9.91 -12.60 -16.21
N THR A 364 -9.85 -11.30 -16.50
CA THR A 364 -8.71 -10.48 -16.10
C THR A 364 -8.86 -9.85 -14.71
N GLY A 365 -10.07 -9.86 -14.16
CA GLY A 365 -10.40 -8.98 -13.05
C GLY A 365 -10.40 -7.51 -13.46
N SER A 366 -10.94 -6.67 -12.60
CA SER A 366 -10.99 -5.22 -12.80
C SER A 366 -9.73 -4.56 -12.24
N PRO A 367 -9.02 -3.70 -12.99
CA PRO A 367 -7.85 -2.98 -12.49
C PRO A 367 -8.21 -1.87 -11.51
N THR A 368 -9.48 -1.72 -11.19
CA THR A 368 -9.94 -0.72 -10.24
C THR A 368 -9.72 -1.21 -8.82
N LYS A 369 -9.42 -0.27 -7.92
CA LYS A 369 -9.28 -0.60 -6.50
C LYS A 369 -10.65 -1.05 -5.98
N SER A 370 -10.68 -2.22 -5.37
CA SER A 370 -11.86 -2.81 -4.76
C SER A 370 -12.49 -1.84 -3.74
N SER A 371 -13.78 -1.93 -3.55
CA SER A 371 -14.43 -1.43 -2.34
C SER A 371 -14.06 -2.31 -1.15
N GLY A 372 -14.38 -1.88 0.07
CA GLY A 372 -14.18 -2.71 1.26
C GLY A 372 -14.88 -4.07 1.16
N LEU A 373 -14.36 -5.04 1.88
CA LEU A 373 -14.91 -6.38 1.99
C LEU A 373 -15.83 -6.48 3.22
N LEU A 374 -16.84 -7.34 3.13
CA LEU A 374 -17.63 -7.76 4.27
C LEU A 374 -17.64 -9.30 4.34
N VAL A 375 -17.13 -9.85 5.42
CA VAL A 375 -17.18 -11.27 5.71
C VAL A 375 -18.29 -11.59 6.72
N THR A 376 -19.05 -12.63 6.41
CA THR A 376 -20.11 -13.17 7.29
C THR A 376 -19.76 -14.60 7.69
N SER A 377 -20.66 -15.26 8.45
CA SER A 377 -20.45 -16.66 8.83
C SER A 377 -20.30 -17.61 7.63
N THR A 378 -20.84 -17.28 6.47
CA THR A 378 -20.85 -18.16 5.28
C THR A 378 -20.27 -17.53 4.03
N LEU A 379 -20.46 -16.24 3.82
CA LEU A 379 -20.17 -15.54 2.57
C LEU A 379 -19.19 -14.39 2.77
N LEU A 380 -18.49 -14.07 1.69
CA LEU A 380 -17.71 -12.86 1.52
C LEU A 380 -18.42 -11.98 0.48
N PHE A 381 -18.61 -10.70 0.80
CA PHE A 381 -19.18 -9.70 -0.11
C PHE A 381 -18.13 -8.71 -0.54
N ALA A 382 -18.10 -8.42 -1.85
CA ALA A 382 -17.17 -7.46 -2.44
C ALA A 382 -17.80 -6.75 -3.64
N GLY A 383 -17.56 -5.44 -3.73
CA GLY A 383 -17.81 -4.66 -4.94
C GLY A 383 -16.52 -4.42 -5.72
N GLU A 384 -16.63 -3.87 -6.94
CA GLU A 384 -15.43 -3.63 -7.78
C GLU A 384 -14.70 -2.29 -7.47
N GLY A 385 -15.32 -1.39 -6.72
CA GLY A 385 -14.76 -0.07 -6.44
C GLY A 385 -14.94 0.92 -7.59
N ALA A 386 -14.37 2.10 -7.48
CA ALA A 386 -14.50 3.18 -8.44
C ALA A 386 -14.10 2.74 -9.86
N ARG A 387 -14.94 3.04 -10.85
CA ARG A 387 -14.81 2.65 -12.28
C ARG A 387 -14.98 1.16 -12.56
N GLY A 388 -15.34 0.33 -11.58
CA GLY A 388 -15.72 -1.05 -11.76
C GLY A 388 -17.17 -1.18 -12.23
N ALA A 389 -17.66 -2.42 -12.40
CA ALA A 389 -19.05 -2.67 -12.69
C ALA A 389 -19.93 -2.36 -11.47
N PRO A 390 -21.17 -1.90 -11.66
CA PRO A 390 -22.12 -1.63 -10.59
C PRO A 390 -22.71 -2.95 -10.03
N VAL A 391 -21.86 -3.79 -9.48
CA VAL A 391 -22.20 -5.12 -8.99
C VAL A 391 -21.59 -5.34 -7.60
N LEU A 392 -22.40 -5.84 -6.68
CA LEU A 392 -21.94 -6.42 -5.42
C LEU A 392 -21.98 -7.93 -5.56
N ARG A 393 -20.85 -8.60 -5.36
CA ARG A 393 -20.74 -10.07 -5.45
C ARG A 393 -20.72 -10.70 -4.09
N ALA A 394 -21.43 -11.82 -3.98
CA ALA A 394 -21.31 -12.76 -2.87
C ALA A 394 -20.47 -13.96 -3.30
N TYR A 395 -19.44 -14.27 -2.53
CA TYR A 395 -18.54 -15.39 -2.76
C TYR A 395 -18.70 -16.43 -1.66
N ASP A 396 -18.55 -17.70 -2.01
CA ASP A 396 -18.25 -18.72 -1.01
C ASP A 396 -16.84 -18.43 -0.47
N LYS A 397 -16.74 -18.09 0.80
CA LYS A 397 -15.47 -17.67 1.41
C LYS A 397 -14.43 -18.79 1.51
N ARG A 398 -14.82 -20.07 1.33
CA ARG A 398 -13.90 -21.23 1.39
C ARG A 398 -13.24 -21.52 0.05
N THR A 399 -13.97 -21.25 -1.05
CA THR A 399 -13.51 -21.62 -2.40
C THR A 399 -13.20 -20.42 -3.27
N GLY A 400 -13.77 -19.25 -2.96
CA GLY A 400 -13.71 -18.06 -3.81
C GLY A 400 -14.71 -18.08 -4.98
N ASP A 401 -15.59 -19.11 -5.05
CA ASP A 401 -16.61 -19.19 -6.11
C ASP A 401 -17.66 -18.09 -5.94
N VAL A 402 -18.06 -17.46 -7.04
CA VAL A 402 -19.16 -16.50 -7.04
C VAL A 402 -20.49 -17.27 -6.84
N VAL A 403 -21.16 -17.00 -5.73
CA VAL A 403 -22.45 -17.58 -5.39
C VAL A 403 -23.60 -16.76 -5.97
N HIS A 404 -23.47 -15.44 -5.94
CA HIS A 404 -24.50 -14.52 -6.42
C HIS A 404 -23.94 -13.16 -6.79
N GLU A 405 -24.58 -12.52 -7.77
CA GLU A 405 -24.31 -11.14 -8.17
C GLU A 405 -25.56 -10.27 -7.96
N ILE A 406 -25.36 -9.16 -7.26
CA ILE A 406 -26.43 -8.20 -6.97
C ILE A 406 -26.13 -6.95 -7.81
N GLN A 407 -27.04 -6.62 -8.73
CA GLN A 407 -26.94 -5.41 -9.52
C GLN A 407 -27.23 -4.19 -8.64
N LEU A 408 -26.36 -3.19 -8.69
CA LEU A 408 -26.56 -1.90 -8.04
C LEU A 408 -27.34 -0.94 -8.94
N PRO A 409 -28.05 0.05 -8.37
CA PRO A 409 -28.93 0.93 -9.15
C PRO A 409 -28.21 1.73 -10.25
N GLY A 410 -27.03 2.25 -9.98
CA GLY A 410 -26.29 3.09 -10.91
C GLY A 410 -24.80 2.77 -10.93
N GLY A 411 -23.99 3.40 -10.09
CA GLY A 411 -22.55 3.23 -10.06
C GLY A 411 -22.05 2.14 -9.12
N PRO A 412 -20.75 1.77 -9.21
CA PRO A 412 -20.14 0.78 -8.33
C PRO A 412 -20.02 1.29 -6.88
N THR A 413 -19.92 0.35 -5.94
CA THR A 413 -19.66 0.70 -4.54
C THR A 413 -18.25 1.24 -4.37
N THR A 414 -18.09 2.25 -3.51
CA THR A 414 -16.78 2.83 -3.17
C THR A 414 -16.47 2.80 -1.67
N GLY A 415 -17.44 2.36 -0.85
CA GLY A 415 -17.31 2.26 0.60
C GLY A 415 -17.24 0.83 1.11
N PHE A 416 -17.22 0.69 2.42
CA PHE A 416 -17.30 -0.61 3.09
C PHE A 416 -18.75 -1.07 3.13
N PRO A 417 -19.07 -2.30 2.67
CA PRO A 417 -20.34 -2.91 2.99
C PRO A 417 -20.45 -3.11 4.50
N ILE A 418 -21.62 -2.87 5.05
CA ILE A 418 -21.92 -3.18 6.45
C ILE A 418 -23.09 -4.15 6.55
N THR A 419 -23.20 -4.87 7.66
CA THR A 419 -24.34 -5.72 7.93
C THR A 419 -24.89 -5.45 9.33
N TYR A 420 -26.22 -5.56 9.47
CA TYR A 420 -26.91 -5.45 10.75
C TYR A 420 -28.19 -6.28 10.74
N MET A 421 -28.70 -6.56 11.93
CA MET A 421 -30.00 -7.21 12.12
C MET A 421 -31.06 -6.15 12.44
N ALA A 422 -32.19 -6.18 11.73
CA ALA A 422 -33.40 -5.45 12.10
C ALA A 422 -34.54 -6.47 12.31
N GLY A 423 -34.93 -6.65 13.56
CA GLY A 423 -35.79 -7.79 13.95
C GLY A 423 -35.08 -9.12 13.62
N ASN A 424 -35.71 -9.96 12.82
CA ASN A 424 -35.16 -11.24 12.40
C ASN A 424 -34.56 -11.22 10.98
N GLN A 425 -34.44 -10.05 10.36
CA GLN A 425 -33.87 -9.91 9.02
C GLN A 425 -32.48 -9.35 9.08
N GLN A 426 -31.55 -10.00 8.36
CA GLN A 426 -30.22 -9.46 8.11
C GLN A 426 -30.28 -8.48 6.94
N HIS A 427 -29.64 -7.34 7.10
CA HIS A 427 -29.47 -6.34 6.08
C HIS A 427 -28.01 -6.21 5.73
N ILE A 428 -27.72 -6.03 4.43
CA ILE A 428 -26.40 -5.63 3.92
C ILE A 428 -26.59 -4.26 3.30
N VAL A 429 -25.79 -3.29 3.71
CA VAL A 429 -25.85 -1.91 3.21
C VAL A 429 -24.56 -1.55 2.53
N VAL A 430 -24.66 -0.96 1.36
CA VAL A 430 -23.53 -0.44 0.59
C VAL A 430 -23.80 1.00 0.19
N ALA A 431 -22.73 1.80 0.11
CA ALA A 431 -22.78 3.08 -0.55
C ALA A 431 -22.63 2.85 -2.07
N ALA A 432 -23.55 3.34 -2.85
CA ALA A 432 -23.55 3.22 -4.30
C ALA A 432 -23.96 4.56 -4.93
N LEU A 433 -23.85 4.68 -6.24
CA LEU A 433 -24.40 5.79 -6.98
C LEU A 433 -25.76 5.37 -7.57
N ASP A 434 -26.69 6.30 -7.64
CA ASP A 434 -27.93 6.12 -8.42
C ASP A 434 -27.71 6.38 -9.92
N GLU A 435 -28.76 6.33 -10.72
CA GLU A 435 -28.71 6.61 -12.16
C GLU A 435 -28.30 8.05 -12.51
N GLU A 436 -28.45 8.98 -11.58
CA GLU A 436 -28.07 10.39 -11.69
C GLU A 436 -26.65 10.69 -11.15
N ASN A 437 -25.91 9.65 -10.71
CA ASN A 437 -24.61 9.72 -10.03
C ASN A 437 -24.67 10.44 -8.67
N ILE A 438 -25.80 10.37 -7.99
CA ILE A 438 -25.95 10.83 -6.60
C ILE A 438 -25.63 9.67 -5.66
N ALA A 439 -24.85 9.95 -4.61
CA ALA A 439 -24.50 8.92 -3.63
C ALA A 439 -25.73 8.54 -2.77
N GLU A 440 -26.00 7.25 -2.66
CA GLU A 440 -27.06 6.71 -1.82
C GLU A 440 -26.60 5.50 -1.00
N LEU A 441 -27.33 5.17 0.06
CA LEU A 441 -27.17 3.94 0.82
C LEU A 441 -28.23 2.93 0.36
N VAL A 442 -27.77 1.84 -0.24
CA VAL A 442 -28.63 0.76 -0.75
C VAL A 442 -28.62 -0.38 0.25
N ALA A 443 -29.79 -0.78 0.74
CA ALA A 443 -29.96 -1.88 1.67
C ALA A 443 -30.57 -3.11 0.97
N PHE A 444 -29.92 -4.25 1.11
CA PHE A 444 -30.39 -5.54 0.64
C PHE A 444 -30.78 -6.43 1.81
N THR A 445 -31.84 -7.22 1.63
CA THR A 445 -32.28 -8.25 2.57
C THR A 445 -32.43 -9.57 1.87
N LEU A 446 -32.15 -10.67 2.58
CA LEU A 446 -32.58 -12.00 2.13
C LEU A 446 -34.11 -12.08 2.26
N GLN A 447 -34.79 -12.48 1.19
CA GLN A 447 -36.22 -12.77 1.20
C GLN A 447 -36.48 -14.17 1.71
#